data_4dbf87eb3a9777a4ed8ce125123dee98
#
_entry.id   4dbf87eb3a9777a4ed8ce125123dee98
#
_cell.length_a   1.000
_cell.length_b   1.000
_cell.length_c   1.000
_cell.angle_alpha   90.00
_cell.angle_beta   90.00
_cell.angle_gamma   90.00
#
_symmetry.space_group_name_H-M   'P 1'
#
loop_
_entity.id
_entity.type
_entity.pdbx_description
1 polymer ?
#
loop_
_entity_poly.entity_id
_entity_poly.type
_entity_poly.pdbx_seq_one_letter_code
_entity_poly.pdbx_strand_id
1 'polypeptide(L)'
;MVLRGLPTEVDLFLWLKKHYYYDLRSSGGDYAFYDCFSLEFRFYAELKTRSKHYETLLIEKTKYERIVKIANLNRSDALYICSTPQGVWQFDVALLGIDWVEMPDLPVTSQFDNKDRVTKTVGLLPLKHGIQLGEASHSRKGGAMYGHR
;
A
#
# COMPACT_ATOMS: atom_id res chain seq x y z
N MET A 1 10.62 -5.07 -14.92
CA MET A 1 10.88 -4.04 -13.95
C MET A 1 11.22 -4.65 -12.63
N VAL A 2 12.30 -4.28 -12.06
CA VAL A 2 12.85 -4.96 -10.91
C VAL A 2 13.11 -3.99 -9.79
N LEU A 3 12.73 -4.36 -8.55
CA LEU A 3 12.93 -3.52 -7.41
C LEU A 3 14.24 -3.81 -6.73
N ARG A 4 14.81 -2.81 -6.16
CA ARG A 4 16.01 -2.95 -5.36
C ARG A 4 15.79 -2.60 -3.92
N GLY A 5 14.55 -2.68 -3.50
CA GLY A 5 14.22 -2.28 -2.16
C GLY A 5 13.68 -0.87 -2.17
N LEU A 6 12.64 -0.65 -1.43
CA LEU A 6 12.02 0.66 -1.30
C LEU A 6 11.83 0.89 0.19
N PRO A 7 12.83 1.48 0.84
CA PRO A 7 12.81 1.54 2.31
C PRO A 7 11.78 2.49 2.91
N THR A 8 11.31 3.46 2.16
CA THR A 8 10.35 4.42 2.72
C THR A 8 9.15 4.60 1.80
N GLU A 9 8.08 5.16 2.36
CA GLU A 9 6.91 5.49 1.56
C GLU A 9 7.22 6.53 0.49
N VAL A 10 8.19 7.42 0.74
CA VAL A 10 8.61 8.37 -0.29
C VAL A 10 9.25 7.64 -1.46
N ASP A 11 10.10 6.65 -1.17
CA ASP A 11 10.71 5.86 -2.25
C ASP A 11 9.64 5.11 -3.04
N LEU A 12 8.65 4.54 -2.36
CA LEU A 12 7.55 3.86 -3.02
C LEU A 12 6.75 4.83 -3.89
N PHE A 13 6.46 6.02 -3.36
CA PHE A 13 5.73 7.04 -4.12
C PHE A 13 6.48 7.40 -5.40
N LEU A 14 7.79 7.66 -5.30
CA LEU A 14 8.57 8.07 -6.46
C LEU A 14 8.67 6.94 -7.49
N TRP A 15 8.78 5.70 -7.03
CA TRP A 15 8.82 4.54 -7.90
C TRP A 15 7.50 4.37 -8.66
N LEU A 16 6.38 4.52 -7.95
CA LEU A 16 5.06 4.43 -8.57
C LEU A 16 4.86 5.53 -9.61
N LYS A 17 5.29 6.74 -9.27
CA LYS A 17 5.14 7.88 -10.18
C LYS A 17 5.97 7.68 -11.44
N LYS A 18 7.16 7.14 -11.30
CA LYS A 18 8.04 6.95 -12.44
C LYS A 18 7.56 5.83 -13.37
N HIS A 19 7.03 4.75 -12.80
CA HIS A 19 6.79 3.54 -13.58
C HIS A 19 5.34 3.22 -13.89
N TYR A 20 4.39 3.78 -13.14
CA TYR A 20 2.99 3.41 -13.29
C TYR A 20 2.04 4.60 -13.38
N TYR A 21 2.17 5.56 -12.49
CA TYR A 21 1.16 6.62 -12.36
C TYR A 21 1.81 7.98 -12.46
N TYR A 22 2.05 8.42 -13.69
CA TYR A 22 2.86 9.61 -13.95
C TYR A 22 2.32 10.88 -13.28
N ASP A 23 1.02 10.96 -13.04
CA ASP A 23 0.40 12.14 -12.45
C ASP A 23 0.24 12.04 -10.93
N LEU A 24 0.87 11.04 -10.30
CA LEU A 24 0.69 10.79 -8.87
C LEU A 24 1.07 12.02 -8.05
N ARG A 25 0.23 12.35 -7.08
CA ARG A 25 0.45 13.49 -6.19
C ARG A 25 0.31 13.06 -4.75
N SER A 26 1.15 13.62 -3.88
CA SER A 26 1.05 13.34 -2.46
C SER A 26 -0.07 14.17 -1.84
N SER A 27 -0.57 13.72 -0.69
CA SER A 27 -1.63 14.43 0.01
C SER A 27 -1.14 15.78 0.58
N GLY A 28 0.13 15.83 0.93
CA GLY A 28 0.68 17.06 1.47
C GLY A 28 0.41 17.32 2.94
N GLY A 29 -0.23 16.41 3.66
CA GLY A 29 -0.55 16.66 5.06
C GLY A 29 -0.58 15.42 5.91
N ASP A 30 -0.23 15.57 7.17
CA ASP A 30 -0.16 14.45 8.10
C ASP A 30 -1.52 13.91 8.50
N TYR A 31 -2.57 14.73 8.36
CA TYR A 31 -3.91 14.32 8.77
C TYR A 31 -4.81 13.99 7.59
N ALA A 32 -4.23 13.84 6.41
CA ALA A 32 -5.02 13.48 5.25
C ALA A 32 -5.53 12.05 5.36
N PHE A 33 -6.65 11.77 4.70
CA PHE A 33 -7.24 10.44 4.70
C PHE A 33 -6.54 9.49 3.74
N TYR A 34 -5.48 9.94 3.08
CA TYR A 34 -4.77 9.16 2.08
C TYR A 34 -3.35 9.69 1.96
N ASP A 35 -2.46 8.89 1.41
CA ASP A 35 -1.06 9.29 1.19
C ASP A 35 -0.86 9.95 -0.16
N CYS A 36 -1.52 9.45 -1.18
CA CYS A 36 -1.38 9.99 -2.54
C CYS A 36 -2.63 9.70 -3.35
N PHE A 37 -2.70 10.33 -4.52
CA PHE A 37 -3.85 10.16 -5.40
C PHE A 37 -3.45 10.40 -6.85
N SER A 38 -4.27 9.89 -7.75
CA SER A 38 -4.14 10.12 -9.18
C SER A 38 -5.49 10.52 -9.74
N LEU A 39 -5.55 11.67 -10.39
CA LEU A 39 -6.77 12.08 -11.08
C LEU A 39 -6.92 11.32 -12.40
N GLU A 40 -5.82 11.06 -13.07
CA GLU A 40 -5.85 10.37 -14.35
C GLU A 40 -6.34 8.92 -14.17
N PHE A 41 -5.81 8.21 -13.18
CA PHE A 41 -6.16 6.81 -12.95
C PHE A 41 -7.26 6.65 -11.91
N ARG A 42 -7.73 7.75 -11.34
CA ARG A 42 -8.93 7.82 -10.50
C ARG A 42 -8.83 6.96 -9.25
N PHE A 43 -7.85 7.22 -8.42
CA PHE A 43 -7.74 6.52 -7.15
C PHE A 43 -7.15 7.41 -6.06
N TYR A 44 -7.41 7.00 -4.81
CA TYR A 44 -6.73 7.50 -3.63
C TYR A 44 -6.05 6.30 -3.00
N ALA A 45 -4.85 6.47 -2.52
CA ALA A 45 -4.05 5.35 -2.07
C ALA A 45 -3.40 5.59 -0.72
N GLU A 46 -3.29 4.50 0.02
CA GLU A 46 -2.48 4.41 1.23
C GLU A 46 -1.22 3.64 0.85
N LEU A 47 -0.05 4.15 1.23
CA LEU A 47 1.22 3.52 0.92
C LEU A 47 1.83 2.93 2.17
N LYS A 48 2.47 1.76 2.05
CA LYS A 48 3.12 1.12 3.16
C LYS A 48 4.38 0.41 2.68
N THR A 49 5.44 0.47 3.49
CA THR A 49 6.64 -0.31 3.23
C THR A 49 6.89 -1.23 4.40
N ARG A 50 7.28 -2.46 4.11
CA ARG A 50 7.55 -3.47 5.12
C ARG A 50 8.98 -3.96 4.97
N SER A 51 9.68 -4.13 6.07
CA SER A 51 11.05 -4.63 6.05
C SER A 51 11.11 -6.14 5.89
N LYS A 52 10.00 -6.83 6.10
CA LYS A 52 9.91 -8.27 5.92
C LYS A 52 8.77 -8.60 4.99
N HIS A 53 8.90 -9.71 4.28
CA HIS A 53 7.85 -10.17 3.38
C HIS A 53 6.91 -11.12 4.11
N TYR A 54 5.60 -10.97 3.87
CA TYR A 54 4.59 -11.88 4.39
C TYR A 54 3.61 -12.20 3.25
N GLU A 55 3.09 -13.43 3.27
CA GLU A 55 2.11 -13.84 2.26
C GLU A 55 0.74 -13.20 2.48
N THR A 56 0.49 -12.68 3.66
CA THR A 56 -0.71 -11.91 3.94
C THR A 56 -0.27 -10.58 4.54
N LEU A 57 -0.65 -9.51 3.88
CA LEU A 57 -0.35 -8.16 4.36
C LEU A 57 -1.51 -7.65 5.21
N LEU A 58 -1.28 -6.61 5.98
CA LEU A 58 -2.27 -6.10 6.91
C LEU A 58 -2.59 -4.64 6.59
N ILE A 59 -3.86 -4.28 6.69
CA ILE A 59 -4.27 -2.88 6.65
C ILE A 59 -5.04 -2.57 7.92
N GLU A 60 -4.69 -1.48 8.59
CA GLU A 60 -5.44 -1.07 9.77
C GLU A 60 -6.83 -0.61 9.37
N LYS A 61 -7.83 -0.98 10.17
CA LYS A 61 -9.22 -0.67 9.85
C LYS A 61 -9.46 0.82 9.73
N THR A 62 -8.83 1.62 10.57
CA THR A 62 -8.98 3.07 10.52
C THR A 62 -8.46 3.64 9.20
N LYS A 63 -7.35 3.10 8.69
CA LYS A 63 -6.82 3.52 7.40
C LYS A 63 -7.74 3.09 6.27
N TYR A 64 -8.24 1.88 6.34
CA TYR A 64 -9.20 1.37 5.34
C TYR A 64 -10.43 2.27 5.27
N GLU A 65 -11.00 2.60 6.42
CA GLU A 65 -12.22 3.40 6.45
C GLU A 65 -11.98 4.80 5.87
N ARG A 66 -10.83 5.39 6.17
CA ARG A 66 -10.50 6.70 5.64
C ARG A 66 -10.32 6.69 4.12
N ILE A 67 -9.57 5.71 3.60
CA ILE A 67 -9.29 5.69 2.18
C ILE A 67 -10.56 5.36 1.38
N VAL A 68 -11.39 4.47 1.88
CA VAL A 68 -12.64 4.15 1.20
C VAL A 68 -13.58 5.34 1.20
N LYS A 69 -13.64 6.07 2.32
CA LYS A 69 -14.51 7.24 2.41
C LYS A 69 -14.12 8.32 1.39
N ILE A 70 -12.84 8.65 1.33
CA ILE A 70 -12.40 9.71 0.41
C ILE A 70 -12.56 9.28 -1.05
N ALA A 71 -12.28 8.02 -1.33
CA ALA A 71 -12.42 7.51 -2.68
C ALA A 71 -13.89 7.54 -3.12
N ASN A 72 -14.80 7.10 -2.26
CA ASN A 72 -16.23 7.12 -2.58
C ASN A 72 -16.74 8.53 -2.82
N LEU A 73 -16.30 9.49 -2.01
CA LEU A 73 -16.71 10.88 -2.19
C LEU A 73 -16.26 11.43 -3.53
N ASN A 74 -15.21 10.89 -4.10
CA ASN A 74 -14.64 11.36 -5.36
C ASN A 74 -14.83 10.38 -6.50
N ARG A 75 -15.66 9.38 -6.33
CA ARG A 75 -15.96 8.36 -7.37
C ARG A 75 -14.69 7.74 -7.91
N SER A 76 -13.80 7.38 -7.02
CA SER A 76 -12.49 6.85 -7.34
C SER A 76 -12.26 5.51 -6.63
N ASP A 77 -11.22 4.81 -7.04
CA ASP A 77 -10.85 3.56 -6.38
C ASP A 77 -10.07 3.84 -5.10
N ALA A 78 -10.14 2.91 -4.16
CA ALA A 78 -9.41 2.98 -2.92
C ALA A 78 -8.30 1.93 -2.96
N LEU A 79 -7.06 2.37 -3.06
CA LEU A 79 -5.94 1.45 -3.21
C LEU A 79 -5.06 1.39 -1.97
N TYR A 80 -4.59 0.20 -1.65
CA TYR A 80 -3.56 0.00 -0.66
C TYR A 80 -2.37 -0.59 -1.40
N ILE A 81 -1.23 0.08 -1.37
CA ILE A 81 -0.05 -0.32 -2.12
C ILE A 81 1.08 -0.55 -1.12
N CYS A 82 1.60 -1.76 -1.09
CA CYS A 82 2.58 -2.17 -0.10
C CYS A 82 3.84 -2.72 -0.75
N SER A 83 4.99 -2.21 -0.31
CA SER A 83 6.28 -2.71 -0.75
C SER A 83 6.86 -3.64 0.31
N THR A 84 7.39 -4.77 -0.12
CA THR A 84 8.14 -5.68 0.74
C THR A 84 9.49 -5.97 0.06
N PRO A 85 10.41 -6.69 0.71
CA PRO A 85 11.65 -7.06 0.04
C PRO A 85 11.46 -7.90 -1.23
N GLN A 86 10.29 -8.48 -1.44
CA GLN A 86 10.05 -9.31 -2.62
C GLN A 86 9.24 -8.63 -3.71
N GLY A 87 8.77 -7.41 -3.51
CA GLY A 87 8.06 -6.71 -4.56
C GLY A 87 7.05 -5.71 -4.04
N VAL A 88 6.23 -5.22 -4.93
CA VAL A 88 5.17 -4.26 -4.62
C VAL A 88 3.83 -4.87 -5.00
N TRP A 89 2.87 -4.83 -4.08
CA TRP A 89 1.52 -5.33 -4.31
C TRP A 89 0.50 -4.23 -4.15
N GLN A 90 -0.49 -4.22 -5.03
CA GLN A 90 -1.57 -3.25 -5.02
C GLN A 90 -2.89 -3.96 -4.82
N PHE A 91 -3.71 -3.45 -3.90
CA PHE A 91 -5.01 -4.01 -3.59
C PHE A 91 -6.06 -2.93 -3.78
N ASP A 92 -7.16 -3.28 -4.46
CA ASP A 92 -8.33 -2.40 -4.55
C ASP A 92 -9.23 -2.78 -3.37
N VAL A 93 -9.02 -2.13 -2.25
CA VAL A 93 -9.56 -2.62 -0.98
C VAL A 93 -11.07 -2.49 -0.87
N ALA A 94 -11.68 -1.55 -1.59
CA ALA A 94 -13.14 -1.43 -1.54
C ALA A 94 -13.84 -2.59 -2.23
N LEU A 95 -13.15 -3.32 -3.08
CA LEU A 95 -13.73 -4.44 -3.81
C LEU A 95 -13.47 -5.79 -3.17
N LEU A 96 -12.68 -5.83 -2.10
CA LEU A 96 -12.31 -7.09 -1.48
C LEU A 96 -13.18 -7.43 -0.30
N GLY A 97 -13.46 -8.72 -0.11
CA GLY A 97 -14.06 -9.19 1.13
C GLY A 97 -12.96 -9.40 2.14
N ILE A 98 -12.78 -8.43 3.02
CA ILE A 98 -11.67 -8.45 3.95
C ILE A 98 -12.08 -9.09 5.27
N ASP A 99 -11.24 -10.00 5.76
CA ASP A 99 -11.43 -10.58 7.09
C ASP A 99 -10.78 -9.65 8.10
N TRP A 100 -11.56 -9.18 9.06
CA TRP A 100 -11.08 -8.26 10.08
C TRP A 100 -10.78 -9.03 11.36
N VAL A 101 -9.60 -8.81 11.93
CA VAL A 101 -9.20 -9.48 13.15
C VAL A 101 -8.61 -8.46 14.12
N GLU A 102 -8.66 -8.78 15.41
CA GLU A 102 -7.98 -7.96 16.39
C GLU A 102 -6.58 -8.49 16.60
N MET A 103 -5.61 -7.60 16.56
CA MET A 103 -4.22 -7.97 16.70
C MET A 103 -3.59 -7.16 17.83
N PRO A 104 -3.12 -7.83 18.89
CA PRO A 104 -2.52 -7.14 20.02
C PRO A 104 -1.07 -6.79 19.74
N ASP A 105 -0.50 -5.98 20.64
CA ASP A 105 0.93 -5.67 20.64
C ASP A 105 1.43 -4.97 19.38
N LEU A 106 0.57 -4.14 18.79
CA LEU A 106 1.00 -3.32 17.66
C LEU A 106 1.36 -1.91 18.15
N PRO A 107 2.28 -1.22 17.47
CA PRO A 107 2.63 0.14 17.88
C PRO A 107 1.44 1.08 17.72
N VAL A 108 1.33 2.04 18.63
CA VAL A 108 0.27 3.05 18.56
C VAL A 108 0.41 3.84 17.26
N THR A 109 1.63 4.20 16.90
CA THR A 109 1.91 4.84 15.62
C THR A 109 3.05 4.09 14.97
N SER A 110 3.24 4.32 13.70
CA SER A 110 4.38 3.72 12.99
C SER A 110 5.66 4.53 13.18
N GLN A 111 5.66 5.56 14.02
CA GLN A 111 6.86 6.34 14.25
C GLN A 111 7.89 5.51 15.00
N PHE A 112 9.11 5.64 14.58
CA PHE A 112 10.19 4.81 15.07
C PHE A 112 10.39 4.85 16.57
N ASP A 113 10.23 6.01 17.19
CA ASP A 113 10.48 6.17 18.61
C ASP A 113 9.26 5.90 19.49
N ASN A 114 8.12 5.58 18.93
CA ASN A 114 6.95 5.29 19.73
C ASN A 114 6.93 3.81 20.08
N LYS A 115 7.07 3.49 21.36
CA LYS A 115 7.13 2.11 21.83
C LYS A 115 5.85 1.64 22.51
N ASP A 116 4.82 2.47 22.57
CA ASP A 116 3.55 2.04 23.15
C ASP A 116 2.89 1.00 22.26
N ARG A 117 2.18 0.08 22.89
CA ARG A 117 1.52 -1.02 22.20
C ARG A 117 0.04 -1.02 22.48
N VAL A 118 -0.75 -1.35 21.48
CA VAL A 118 -2.20 -1.41 21.60
C VAL A 118 -2.73 -2.56 20.76
N THR A 119 -3.99 -2.93 21.00
CA THR A 119 -4.70 -3.86 20.13
C THR A 119 -5.36 -3.06 19.03
N LYS A 120 -5.15 -3.47 17.79
CA LYS A 120 -5.75 -2.82 16.65
C LYS A 120 -6.57 -3.82 15.84
N THR A 121 -7.62 -3.33 15.20
CA THR A 121 -8.37 -4.13 14.23
C THR A 121 -7.68 -3.98 12.88
N VAL A 122 -7.30 -5.09 12.29
CA VAL A 122 -6.61 -5.09 11.00
C VAL A 122 -7.31 -6.01 10.02
N GLY A 123 -7.21 -5.67 8.76
CA GLY A 123 -7.74 -6.50 7.69
C GLY A 123 -6.65 -7.34 7.08
N LEU A 124 -6.99 -8.56 6.74
CA LEU A 124 -6.03 -9.50 6.14
C LEU A 124 -6.11 -9.40 4.63
N LEU A 125 -4.95 -9.16 4.01
CA LEU A 125 -4.84 -9.00 2.56
C LEU A 125 -3.87 -10.05 2.02
N PRO A 126 -4.36 -11.26 1.72
CA PRO A 126 -3.49 -12.27 1.10
C PRO A 126 -2.97 -11.75 -0.24
N LEU A 127 -1.71 -12.00 -0.53
CA LEU A 127 -1.09 -11.50 -1.76
C LEU A 127 -1.85 -11.90 -3.01
N LYS A 128 -2.47 -13.07 -3.00
CA LYS A 128 -3.22 -13.54 -4.16
C LYS A 128 -4.43 -12.65 -4.50
N HIS A 129 -4.87 -11.83 -3.57
CA HIS A 129 -5.99 -10.91 -3.82
C HIS A 129 -5.52 -9.56 -4.35
N GLY A 130 -4.23 -9.37 -4.49
CA GLY A 130 -3.66 -8.15 -5.03
C GLY A 130 -3.00 -8.37 -6.38
N ILE A 131 -2.47 -7.30 -6.91
CA ILE A 131 -1.73 -7.35 -8.17
C ILE A 131 -0.29 -7.00 -7.86
N GLN A 132 0.63 -7.84 -8.29
CA GLN A 132 2.04 -7.54 -8.12
C GLN A 132 2.49 -6.56 -9.20
N LEU A 133 3.01 -5.41 -8.78
CA LEU A 133 3.46 -4.38 -9.71
C LEU A 133 4.92 -4.55 -10.08
N GLY A 134 5.75 -5.07 -9.19
CA GLY A 134 7.16 -5.30 -9.47
C GLY A 134 7.73 -6.33 -8.55
N GLU A 135 8.79 -7.00 -8.98
CA GLU A 135 9.46 -8.05 -8.22
C GLU A 135 10.79 -7.58 -7.69
N ALA A 136 11.25 -8.20 -6.63
CA ALA A 136 12.58 -7.91 -6.10
C ALA A 136 13.65 -8.36 -7.07
N SER A 137 14.76 -7.63 -7.12
CA SER A 137 15.74 -7.83 -8.17
C SER A 137 16.42 -9.17 -8.14
N HIS A 138 16.59 -9.77 -6.98
CA HIS A 138 17.35 -10.98 -6.96
C HIS A 138 16.64 -12.17 -7.59
N SER A 139 15.39 -12.07 -7.79
CA SER A 139 14.70 -13.23 -8.22
C SER A 139 14.39 -13.28 -9.67
N ARG A 140 14.87 -12.46 -10.48
CA ARG A 140 14.44 -12.53 -11.68
C ARG A 140 15.14 -12.42 -12.79
N LYS A 141 14.83 -12.90 -13.72
CA LYS A 141 15.48 -12.89 -14.80
C LYS A 141 14.45 -12.74 -15.71
N GLY A 142 14.36 -12.33 -16.45
CA GLY A 142 13.44 -12.38 -17.35
C GLY A 142 12.40 -11.50 -17.17
N GLY A 143 12.31 -10.78 -17.07
CA GLY A 143 11.43 -10.06 -16.93
C GLY A 143 10.26 -9.78 -17.39
N ALA A 144 9.75 -10.19 -17.48
CA ALA A 144 8.64 -10.11 -17.90
C ALA A 144 8.00 -8.94 -17.69
N MET A 145 7.18 -8.65 -18.06
CA MET A 145 6.65 -7.67 -18.00
C MET A 145 5.76 -7.27 -17.20
N TYR A 146 5.71 -6.60 -16.75
CA TYR A 146 5.00 -6.23 -15.90
C TYR A 146 4.37 -5.07 -16.23
N GLY A 147 3.67 -4.67 -15.84
CA GLY A 147 3.23 -3.61 -15.93
C GLY A 147 2.49 -3.07 -16.82
N HIS A 148 2.06 -3.51 -17.41
CA HIS A 148 1.49 -2.99 -18.28
C HIS A 148 0.30 -2.84 -17.70
N ARG A 149 -0.04 -2.15 -17.24
CA ARG A 149 -1.15 -1.91 -16.72
C ARG A 149 -1.83 -0.92 -17.40
#